data_8b84957ede03c55c6d30e71b3821a166
#
_entry.id   8b84957ede03c55c6d30e71b3821a166
#
_cell.length_a   1.000
_cell.length_b   1.000
_cell.length_c   1.000
_cell.angle_alpha   90.00
_cell.angle_beta   90.00
_cell.angle_gamma   90.00
#
_symmetry.space_group_name_H-M   'P 1'
#
loop_
_entity.id
_entity.type
_entity.pdbx_description
1 polymer ?
#
loop_
_entity_poly.entity_id
_entity_poly.type
_entity_poly.pdbx_seq_one_letter_code
_entity_poly.pdbx_strand_id
1 'polypeptide(L)'
;MNHLGTRELFTHRCILRPFEERDIEIAFKNWCNDEEVTKYLTFLPHENIETTKEIITGWILQYENLDFYQWAIELKEIGEVIGSISVVSQNEKTFMFHIGYAMGKKWWGQNIMTCCLARVIHFLFTEVGANRVESMHSVHNIASGKVMEKVGMKYEGTLRSYNYSNYGISDAKMYSIIRSEYDYKLFYDIIDDEKEKYYVKDNDTPMVFYKYVDGELIEIDTPYKFKKSYMIRLKKLSMLGKKRKNRKRKI
;
A
#
# COMPACT_ATOMS: atom_id res chain seq x y z
N MET A 1 -0.37 -6.08 19.42
CA MET A 1 0.07 -5.28 18.23
C MET A 1 0.41 -3.86 18.67
N ASN A 2 1.23 -3.16 17.90
CA ASN A 2 1.49 -1.74 18.14
C ASN A 2 0.72 -0.93 17.10
N HIS A 3 -0.56 -0.65 17.37
CA HIS A 3 -1.37 0.13 16.44
C HIS A 3 -0.84 1.55 16.31
N LEU A 4 -0.77 2.05 15.09
CA LEU A 4 -0.18 3.34 14.75
C LEU A 4 -1.15 4.24 13.97
N GLY A 5 -2.37 3.76 13.71
CA GLY A 5 -3.37 4.46 12.92
C GLY A 5 -2.99 4.61 11.44
N THR A 6 -3.84 5.28 10.71
CA THR A 6 -3.62 5.60 9.31
C THR A 6 -2.55 6.67 9.16
N ARG A 7 -1.29 6.25 8.97
CA ARG A 7 -0.16 7.15 8.72
C ARG A 7 0.06 7.35 7.24
N GLU A 8 0.66 8.47 6.87
CA GLU A 8 1.11 8.68 5.50
C GLU A 8 2.16 7.65 5.10
N LEU A 9 1.93 7.00 3.96
CA LEU A 9 2.83 6.04 3.35
C LEU A 9 3.08 6.49 1.91
N PHE A 10 4.28 6.22 1.41
CA PHE A 10 4.69 6.70 0.10
C PHE A 10 5.09 5.53 -0.80
N THR A 11 4.65 5.59 -2.05
CA THR A 11 5.18 4.80 -3.16
C THR A 11 5.80 5.77 -4.17
N HIS A 12 6.43 5.27 -5.21
CA HIS A 12 6.94 6.13 -6.29
C HIS A 12 5.86 7.08 -6.84
N ARG A 13 4.68 6.56 -7.20
CA ARG A 13 3.62 7.32 -7.85
C ARG A 13 2.56 7.89 -6.92
N CYS A 14 2.40 7.34 -5.69
CA CYS A 14 1.27 7.69 -4.84
C CYS A 14 1.68 8.10 -3.43
N ILE A 15 0.80 8.89 -2.82
CA ILE A 15 0.75 9.14 -1.38
C ILE A 15 -0.49 8.41 -0.86
N LEU A 16 -0.30 7.53 0.12
CA LEU A 16 -1.38 6.93 0.89
C LEU A 16 -1.51 7.74 2.18
N ARG A 17 -2.64 8.41 2.36
CA ARG A 17 -2.88 9.31 3.49
C ARG A 17 -4.30 9.17 4.04
N PRO A 18 -4.61 9.70 5.21
CA PRO A 18 -5.99 9.87 5.62
C PRO A 18 -6.81 10.63 4.57
N PHE A 19 -8.11 10.28 4.46
CA PHE A 19 -9.04 11.07 3.66
C PHE A 19 -9.26 12.44 4.29
N GLU A 20 -9.53 13.41 3.43
CA GLU A 20 -9.87 14.79 3.78
C GLU A 20 -11.20 15.18 3.13
N GLU A 21 -11.87 16.22 3.63
CA GLU A 21 -13.16 16.67 3.04
C GLU A 21 -13.04 17.04 1.56
N ARG A 22 -11.88 17.57 1.13
CA ARG A 22 -11.60 17.90 -0.28
C ARG A 22 -11.62 16.69 -1.22
N ASP A 23 -11.53 15.47 -0.67
CA ASP A 23 -11.51 14.24 -1.47
C ASP A 23 -12.90 13.76 -1.87
N ILE A 24 -13.96 14.29 -1.26
CA ILE A 24 -15.34 13.81 -1.43
C ILE A 24 -15.78 13.85 -2.89
N GLU A 25 -15.67 15.01 -3.53
CA GLU A 25 -16.07 15.18 -4.93
C GLU A 25 -15.22 14.33 -5.87
N ILE A 26 -13.92 14.27 -5.58
CA ILE A 26 -12.96 13.53 -6.39
C ILE A 26 -13.21 12.02 -6.27
N ALA A 27 -13.45 11.52 -5.05
CA ALA A 27 -13.76 10.12 -4.81
C ALA A 27 -15.07 9.70 -5.49
N PHE A 28 -16.12 10.51 -5.35
CA PHE A 28 -17.39 10.30 -6.03
C PHE A 28 -17.18 10.14 -7.54
N LYS A 29 -16.51 11.09 -8.17
CA LYS A 29 -16.24 11.12 -9.61
C LYS A 29 -15.34 9.98 -10.08
N ASN A 30 -14.31 9.65 -9.32
CA ASN A 30 -13.25 8.78 -9.81
C ASN A 30 -13.53 7.28 -9.62
N TRP A 31 -14.37 6.88 -8.63
CA TRP A 31 -14.67 5.44 -8.42
C TRP A 31 -15.96 5.14 -7.66
N CYS A 32 -16.48 6.03 -6.78
CA CYS A 32 -17.59 5.65 -5.92
C CYS A 32 -18.91 5.49 -6.67
N ASN A 33 -19.13 6.24 -7.77
CA ASN A 33 -20.32 6.18 -8.61
C ASN A 33 -20.18 5.24 -9.83
N ASP A 34 -19.05 4.52 -9.96
CA ASP A 34 -18.79 3.66 -11.12
C ASP A 34 -19.24 2.22 -10.84
N GLU A 35 -20.23 1.73 -11.58
CA GLU A 35 -20.76 0.37 -11.47
C GLU A 35 -19.72 -0.72 -11.77
N GLU A 36 -18.80 -0.46 -12.69
CA GLU A 36 -17.75 -1.43 -12.99
C GLU A 36 -16.74 -1.56 -11.84
N VAL A 37 -16.42 -0.45 -11.17
CA VAL A 37 -15.55 -0.45 -10.01
C VAL A 37 -16.23 -1.13 -8.83
N THR A 38 -17.49 -0.80 -8.57
CA THR A 38 -18.24 -1.32 -7.43
C THR A 38 -18.77 -2.73 -7.61
N LYS A 39 -18.75 -3.28 -8.83
CA LYS A 39 -19.28 -4.60 -9.18
C LYS A 39 -18.91 -5.71 -8.21
N TYR A 40 -17.65 -5.74 -7.73
CA TYR A 40 -17.14 -6.75 -6.81
C TYR A 40 -16.95 -6.23 -5.40
N LEU A 41 -17.51 -5.05 -5.08
CA LEU A 41 -17.49 -4.46 -3.76
C LEU A 41 -18.81 -4.72 -3.02
N THR A 42 -18.80 -4.49 -1.72
CA THR A 42 -19.97 -4.73 -0.84
C THR A 42 -20.92 -3.54 -0.77
N PHE A 43 -20.52 -2.38 -1.29
CA PHE A 43 -21.34 -1.19 -1.36
C PHE A 43 -21.79 -0.92 -2.80
N LEU A 44 -23.01 -0.43 -2.96
CA LEU A 44 -23.57 -0.03 -4.26
C LEU A 44 -22.86 1.21 -4.82
N PRO A 45 -22.87 1.41 -6.16
CA PRO A 45 -22.45 2.70 -6.70
C PRO A 45 -23.22 3.83 -6.00
N HIS A 46 -22.51 4.86 -5.59
CA HIS A 46 -23.16 5.99 -4.93
C HIS A 46 -23.98 6.76 -5.94
N GLU A 47 -25.28 6.87 -5.70
CA GLU A 47 -26.22 7.57 -6.60
C GLU A 47 -26.01 9.09 -6.59
N ASN A 48 -25.54 9.62 -5.45
CA ASN A 48 -25.28 11.03 -5.25
C ASN A 48 -24.03 11.24 -4.40
N ILE A 49 -23.57 12.48 -4.37
CA ILE A 49 -22.34 12.87 -3.65
C ILE A 49 -22.53 12.82 -2.11
N GLU A 50 -23.75 13.00 -1.64
CA GLU A 50 -24.06 12.99 -0.21
C GLU A 50 -23.68 11.64 0.42
N THR A 51 -23.96 10.53 -0.27
CA THR A 51 -23.54 9.19 0.17
C THR A 51 -22.01 9.10 0.32
N THR A 52 -21.25 9.61 -0.65
CA THR A 52 -19.79 9.66 -0.55
C THR A 52 -19.34 10.52 0.61
N LYS A 53 -20.01 11.66 0.82
CA LYS A 53 -19.73 12.60 1.90
C LYS A 53 -19.92 11.94 3.27
N GLU A 54 -21.05 11.28 3.49
CA GLU A 54 -21.33 10.58 4.75
C GLU A 54 -20.27 9.55 5.08
N ILE A 55 -19.87 8.74 4.09
CA ILE A 55 -18.88 7.68 4.27
C ILE A 55 -17.49 8.28 4.58
N ILE A 56 -17.02 9.25 3.78
CA ILE A 56 -15.70 9.84 3.98
C ILE A 56 -15.66 10.63 5.30
N THR A 57 -16.71 11.37 5.64
CA THR A 57 -16.80 12.05 6.94
C THR A 57 -16.75 11.05 8.10
N GLY A 58 -17.42 9.90 7.96
CA GLY A 58 -17.35 8.81 8.92
C GLY A 58 -15.92 8.28 9.10
N TRP A 59 -15.15 8.14 8.03
CA TRP A 59 -13.74 7.74 8.11
C TRP A 59 -12.86 8.82 8.75
N ILE A 60 -13.08 10.10 8.44
CA ILE A 60 -12.33 11.23 9.02
C ILE A 60 -12.49 11.22 10.55
N LEU A 61 -13.69 10.97 11.07
CA LEU A 61 -13.95 10.90 12.51
C LEU A 61 -13.25 9.69 13.18
N GLN A 62 -12.91 8.64 12.44
CA GLN A 62 -12.25 7.45 12.98
C GLN A 62 -10.72 7.57 13.08
N TYR A 63 -10.10 8.56 12.46
CA TYR A 63 -8.62 8.64 12.43
C TYR A 63 -7.94 8.91 13.77
N GLU A 64 -8.69 9.28 14.80
CA GLU A 64 -8.16 9.33 16.17
C GLU A 64 -7.93 7.92 16.76
N ASN A 65 -8.59 6.89 16.23
CA ASN A 65 -8.44 5.52 16.66
C ASN A 65 -7.18 4.92 15.99
N LEU A 66 -6.23 4.51 16.80
CA LEU A 66 -4.95 3.97 16.30
C LEU A 66 -5.07 2.59 15.64
N ASP A 67 -6.19 1.88 15.84
CA ASP A 67 -6.50 0.60 15.21
C ASP A 67 -7.33 0.75 13.91
N PHE A 68 -7.65 1.98 13.52
CA PHE A 68 -8.35 2.28 12.28
C PHE A 68 -7.35 2.58 11.14
N TYR A 69 -7.47 1.83 10.04
CA TYR A 69 -6.58 1.90 8.89
C TYR A 69 -7.37 2.05 7.59
N GLN A 70 -7.50 3.27 7.10
CA GLN A 70 -8.22 3.62 5.88
C GLN A 70 -7.43 4.69 5.11
N TRP A 71 -6.81 4.33 4.00
CA TRP A 71 -6.02 5.26 3.20
C TRP A 71 -6.74 5.68 1.92
N ALA A 72 -6.74 6.97 1.64
CA ALA A 72 -6.89 7.53 0.31
C ALA A 72 -5.60 7.27 -0.49
N ILE A 73 -5.73 6.88 -1.74
CA ILE A 73 -4.62 6.74 -2.67
C ILE A 73 -4.58 7.99 -3.55
N GLU A 74 -3.71 8.94 -3.21
CA GLU A 74 -3.50 10.15 -4.01
C GLU A 74 -2.42 9.90 -5.05
N LEU A 75 -2.74 10.13 -6.34
CA LEU A 75 -1.78 10.03 -7.44
C LEU A 75 -0.99 11.34 -7.54
N LYS A 76 0.31 11.31 -7.27
CA LYS A 76 1.20 12.48 -7.21
C LYS A 76 1.20 13.32 -8.49
N GLU A 77 1.07 12.67 -9.64
CA GLU A 77 1.08 13.31 -10.96
C GLU A 77 -0.04 14.34 -11.15
N ILE A 78 -1.21 14.09 -10.53
CA ILE A 78 -2.40 14.93 -10.69
C ILE A 78 -2.89 15.54 -9.38
N GLY A 79 -2.36 15.11 -8.22
CA GLY A 79 -2.78 15.57 -6.89
C GLY A 79 -4.21 15.16 -6.52
N GLU A 80 -4.79 14.16 -7.19
CA GLU A 80 -6.15 13.68 -6.96
C GLU A 80 -6.15 12.28 -6.34
N VAL A 81 -7.16 12.01 -5.49
CA VAL A 81 -7.41 10.66 -5.00
C VAL A 81 -8.03 9.81 -6.11
N ILE A 82 -7.50 8.59 -6.28
CA ILE A 82 -7.87 7.67 -7.36
C ILE A 82 -8.43 6.34 -6.86
N GLY A 83 -8.48 6.14 -5.55
CA GLY A 83 -8.93 4.92 -4.93
C GLY A 83 -8.67 4.91 -3.42
N SER A 84 -8.89 3.76 -2.82
CA SER A 84 -8.67 3.52 -1.39
C SER A 84 -8.08 2.15 -1.12
N ILE A 85 -7.41 2.02 0.03
CA ILE A 85 -6.94 0.75 0.59
C ILE A 85 -7.11 0.78 2.11
N SER A 86 -7.58 -0.31 2.70
CA SER A 86 -7.92 -0.34 4.13
C SER A 86 -7.69 -1.71 4.76
N VAL A 87 -7.60 -1.73 6.08
CA VAL A 87 -7.82 -2.92 6.88
C VAL A 87 -9.32 -3.04 7.14
N VAL A 88 -9.97 -4.03 6.54
CA VAL A 88 -11.42 -4.25 6.66
C VAL A 88 -11.79 -5.11 7.86
N SER A 89 -10.85 -5.91 8.35
CA SER A 89 -10.95 -6.64 9.61
C SER A 89 -9.57 -7.00 10.16
N GLN A 90 -9.51 -7.24 11.46
CA GLN A 90 -8.25 -7.61 12.13
C GLN A 90 -8.51 -8.56 13.30
N ASN A 91 -7.51 -9.35 13.66
CA ASN A 91 -7.55 -10.27 14.80
C ASN A 91 -6.32 -10.05 15.69
N GLU A 92 -6.55 -9.48 16.87
CA GLU A 92 -5.52 -9.17 17.86
C GLU A 92 -4.77 -10.41 18.37
N LYS A 93 -5.46 -11.55 18.48
CA LYS A 93 -4.87 -12.77 19.04
C LYS A 93 -3.87 -13.42 18.09
N THR A 94 -4.12 -13.31 16.80
CA THR A 94 -3.27 -13.90 15.75
C THR A 94 -2.40 -12.86 15.04
N PHE A 95 -2.55 -11.57 15.40
CA PHE A 95 -1.88 -10.44 14.74
C PHE A 95 -2.14 -10.44 13.23
N MET A 96 -3.41 -10.69 12.84
CA MET A 96 -3.84 -10.78 11.44
C MET A 96 -4.56 -9.50 11.02
N PHE A 97 -4.31 -9.07 9.78
CA PHE A 97 -4.98 -7.98 9.10
C PHE A 97 -5.54 -8.45 7.76
N HIS A 98 -6.83 -8.20 7.53
CA HIS A 98 -7.49 -8.43 6.24
C HIS A 98 -7.57 -7.11 5.47
N ILE A 99 -7.02 -7.08 4.26
CA ILE A 99 -6.93 -5.88 3.43
C ILE A 99 -7.99 -5.89 2.34
N GLY A 100 -8.70 -4.75 2.20
CA GLY A 100 -9.57 -4.45 1.08
C GLY A 100 -9.07 -3.23 0.31
N TYR A 101 -9.36 -3.16 -0.99
CA TYR A 101 -8.99 -2.02 -1.83
C TYR A 101 -9.95 -1.82 -3.00
N ALA A 102 -10.04 -0.58 -3.45
CA ALA A 102 -10.76 -0.17 -4.65
C ALA A 102 -9.98 0.93 -5.38
N MET A 103 -10.08 0.98 -6.70
CA MET A 103 -9.42 2.00 -7.51
C MET A 103 -10.22 2.28 -8.78
N GLY A 104 -10.31 3.54 -9.16
CA GLY A 104 -10.98 3.96 -10.35
C GLY A 104 -10.47 3.25 -11.62
N LYS A 105 -11.39 2.89 -12.50
CA LYS A 105 -11.13 2.10 -13.72
C LYS A 105 -10.05 2.71 -14.61
N LYS A 106 -9.99 4.03 -14.71
CA LYS A 106 -8.98 4.79 -15.49
C LYS A 106 -7.53 4.40 -15.15
N TRP A 107 -7.27 3.93 -13.93
CA TRP A 107 -5.92 3.62 -13.45
C TRP A 107 -5.65 2.12 -13.32
N TRP A 108 -6.56 1.26 -13.79
CA TRP A 108 -6.33 -0.18 -13.79
C TRP A 108 -5.19 -0.57 -14.72
N GLY A 109 -4.56 -1.71 -14.43
CA GLY A 109 -3.47 -2.25 -15.25
C GLY A 109 -2.13 -1.52 -15.15
N GLN A 110 -2.05 -0.43 -14.38
CA GLN A 110 -0.85 0.42 -14.25
C GLN A 110 0.06 0.06 -13.07
N ASN A 111 -0.12 -1.10 -12.45
CA ASN A 111 0.63 -1.57 -11.27
C ASN A 111 0.49 -0.72 -10.00
N ILE A 112 -0.31 0.35 -10.01
CA ILE A 112 -0.46 1.28 -8.88
C ILE A 112 -0.93 0.57 -7.62
N MET A 113 -2.04 -0.21 -7.72
CA MET A 113 -2.57 -0.93 -6.56
C MET A 113 -1.59 -1.97 -6.00
N THR A 114 -0.78 -2.60 -6.86
CA THR A 114 0.29 -3.51 -6.42
C THR A 114 1.30 -2.79 -5.52
N CYS A 115 1.77 -1.61 -5.93
CA CYS A 115 2.70 -0.80 -5.13
C CYS A 115 2.06 -0.32 -3.83
N CYS A 116 0.79 0.10 -3.86
CA CYS A 116 0.06 0.52 -2.66
C CYS A 116 -0.12 -0.64 -1.67
N LEU A 117 -0.55 -1.82 -2.14
CA LEU A 117 -0.71 -3.01 -1.30
C LEU A 117 0.64 -3.46 -0.71
N ALA A 118 1.69 -3.52 -1.51
CA ALA A 118 3.03 -3.83 -1.04
C ALA A 118 3.48 -2.86 0.06
N ARG A 119 3.22 -1.55 -0.10
CA ARG A 119 3.59 -0.53 0.90
C ARG A 119 2.82 -0.68 2.21
N VAL A 120 1.52 -1.00 2.14
CA VAL A 120 0.69 -1.28 3.33
C VAL A 120 1.17 -2.55 4.04
N ILE A 121 1.40 -3.65 3.30
CA ILE A 121 1.95 -4.89 3.86
C ILE A 121 3.29 -4.63 4.55
N HIS A 122 4.17 -3.86 3.91
CA HIS A 122 5.45 -3.47 4.50
C HIS A 122 5.27 -2.74 5.84
N PHE A 123 4.38 -1.75 5.89
CA PHE A 123 4.06 -1.00 7.10
C PHE A 123 3.52 -1.92 8.22
N LEU A 124 2.56 -2.77 7.88
CA LEU A 124 1.96 -3.69 8.86
C LEU A 124 2.99 -4.65 9.45
N PHE A 125 3.88 -5.22 8.65
CA PHE A 125 4.92 -6.12 9.16
C PHE A 125 6.03 -5.42 9.93
N THR A 126 6.45 -4.24 9.48
CA THR A 126 7.69 -3.63 10.01
C THR A 126 7.46 -2.65 11.13
N GLU A 127 6.30 -1.99 11.16
CA GLU A 127 6.00 -0.93 12.13
C GLU A 127 4.88 -1.34 13.09
N VAL A 128 3.81 -1.96 12.61
CA VAL A 128 2.67 -2.39 13.45
C VAL A 128 2.92 -3.73 14.15
N GLY A 129 3.65 -4.61 13.49
CA GLY A 129 4.00 -5.91 14.07
C GLY A 129 3.06 -7.05 13.66
N ALA A 130 2.40 -6.94 12.51
CA ALA A 130 1.57 -8.03 11.96
C ALA A 130 2.32 -9.36 11.91
N ASN A 131 1.62 -10.45 12.13
CA ASN A 131 2.09 -11.81 11.89
C ASN A 131 1.59 -12.34 10.55
N ARG A 132 0.39 -11.91 10.15
CA ARG A 132 -0.28 -12.33 8.92
C ARG A 132 -1.00 -11.13 8.28
N VAL A 133 -0.88 -11.02 6.97
CA VAL A 133 -1.71 -10.11 6.16
C VAL A 133 -2.41 -10.95 5.11
N GLU A 134 -3.71 -10.79 5.00
CA GLU A 134 -4.53 -11.53 4.07
C GLU A 134 -5.46 -10.62 3.26
N SER A 135 -5.95 -11.13 2.15
CA SER A 135 -6.97 -10.51 1.33
C SER A 135 -7.70 -11.58 0.54
N MET A 136 -8.89 -11.27 0.07
CA MET A 136 -9.66 -12.18 -0.79
C MET A 136 -10.27 -11.46 -1.98
N HIS A 137 -10.65 -12.22 -2.98
CA HIS A 137 -11.39 -11.70 -4.13
C HIS A 137 -12.43 -12.70 -4.62
N SER A 138 -13.53 -12.21 -5.21
CA SER A 138 -14.45 -13.07 -5.93
C SER A 138 -13.71 -13.82 -7.04
N VAL A 139 -14.03 -15.10 -7.26
CA VAL A 139 -13.45 -15.89 -8.36
C VAL A 139 -13.59 -15.22 -9.73
N HIS A 140 -14.55 -14.31 -9.86
CA HIS A 140 -14.79 -13.54 -11.09
C HIS A 140 -13.92 -12.27 -11.19
N ASN A 141 -13.30 -11.81 -10.09
CA ASN A 141 -12.43 -10.64 -10.07
C ASN A 141 -10.94 -11.03 -10.21
N ILE A 142 -10.57 -11.55 -11.36
CA ILE A 142 -9.21 -12.04 -11.62
C ILE A 142 -8.15 -10.94 -11.44
N ALA A 143 -8.50 -9.68 -11.75
CA ALA A 143 -7.57 -8.56 -11.64
C ALA A 143 -7.11 -8.32 -10.19
N SER A 144 -8.03 -8.43 -9.21
CA SER A 144 -7.69 -8.34 -7.79
C SER A 144 -6.73 -9.47 -7.35
N GLY A 145 -7.00 -10.70 -7.79
CA GLY A 145 -6.10 -11.84 -7.52
C GLY A 145 -4.67 -11.60 -8.04
N LYS A 146 -4.53 -11.07 -9.25
CA LYS A 146 -3.21 -10.73 -9.80
C LYS A 146 -2.45 -9.69 -9.00
N VAL A 147 -3.14 -8.74 -8.37
CA VAL A 147 -2.50 -7.78 -7.45
C VAL A 147 -1.93 -8.49 -6.23
N MET A 148 -2.69 -9.42 -5.63
CA MET A 148 -2.26 -10.20 -4.48
C MET A 148 -1.06 -11.10 -4.81
N GLU A 149 -1.10 -11.79 -5.94
CA GLU A 149 0.01 -12.65 -6.41
C GLU A 149 1.29 -11.85 -6.63
N LYS A 150 1.19 -10.67 -7.25
CA LYS A 150 2.36 -9.83 -7.53
C LYS A 150 3.08 -9.32 -6.28
N VAL A 151 2.38 -9.14 -5.16
CA VAL A 151 2.99 -8.77 -3.89
C VAL A 151 3.48 -9.97 -3.07
N GLY A 152 3.47 -11.16 -3.66
CA GLY A 152 3.97 -12.37 -3.02
C GLY A 152 3.00 -13.04 -2.05
N MET A 153 1.72 -12.65 -2.05
CA MET A 153 0.70 -13.38 -1.30
C MET A 153 0.46 -14.76 -1.94
N LYS A 154 0.33 -15.77 -1.11
CA LYS A 154 0.09 -17.15 -1.52
C LYS A 154 -1.39 -17.48 -1.49
N TYR A 155 -1.86 -18.19 -2.50
CA TYR A 155 -3.21 -18.75 -2.54
C TYR A 155 -3.36 -19.85 -1.48
N GLU A 156 -4.40 -19.76 -0.65
CA GLU A 156 -4.66 -20.73 0.42
C GLU A 156 -5.88 -21.63 0.15
N GLY A 157 -6.76 -21.18 -0.71
CA GLY A 157 -7.95 -21.97 -1.05
C GLY A 157 -9.12 -21.15 -1.56
N THR A 158 -10.16 -21.83 -2.01
CA THR A 158 -11.42 -21.24 -2.42
C THR A 158 -12.50 -21.53 -1.38
N LEU A 159 -13.07 -20.46 -0.84
CA LEU A 159 -14.21 -20.51 0.08
C LEU A 159 -15.49 -20.46 -0.74
N ARG A 160 -16.29 -21.54 -0.71
CA ARG A 160 -17.50 -21.67 -1.53
C ARG A 160 -18.61 -20.77 -1.00
N SER A 161 -19.27 -20.02 -1.90
CA SER A 161 -20.41 -19.13 -1.58
C SER A 161 -20.13 -18.17 -0.42
N TYR A 162 -18.90 -17.71 -0.31
CA TYR A 162 -18.42 -16.93 0.84
C TYR A 162 -18.47 -15.41 0.59
N ASN A 163 -18.26 -14.99 -0.64
CA ASN A 163 -18.21 -13.57 -0.98
C ASN A 163 -19.60 -13.08 -1.38
N TYR A 164 -19.98 -11.94 -0.80
CA TYR A 164 -21.15 -11.17 -1.24
C TYR A 164 -20.69 -9.81 -1.79
N SER A 165 -21.18 -9.46 -2.95
CA SER A 165 -20.88 -8.19 -3.63
C SER A 165 -22.05 -7.80 -4.53
N ASN A 166 -21.93 -6.68 -5.25
CA ASN A 166 -22.94 -6.28 -6.24
C ASN A 166 -23.07 -7.27 -7.42
N TYR A 167 -22.09 -8.13 -7.59
CA TYR A 167 -22.19 -9.28 -8.51
C TYR A 167 -23.12 -10.38 -7.96
N GLY A 168 -23.42 -10.37 -6.66
CA GLY A 168 -24.15 -11.40 -5.96
C GLY A 168 -23.23 -12.30 -5.11
N ILE A 169 -23.74 -13.45 -4.71
CA ILE A 169 -22.99 -14.46 -3.96
C ILE A 169 -22.05 -15.21 -4.92
N SER A 170 -20.80 -15.33 -4.53
CA SER A 170 -19.78 -16.05 -5.31
C SER A 170 -18.78 -16.74 -4.39
N ASP A 171 -18.02 -17.65 -4.97
CA ASP A 171 -16.85 -18.17 -4.30
C ASP A 171 -15.77 -17.09 -4.14
N ALA A 172 -15.00 -17.17 -3.07
CA ALA A 172 -13.88 -16.29 -2.79
C ALA A 172 -12.56 -17.05 -2.80
N LYS A 173 -11.56 -16.52 -3.47
CA LYS A 173 -10.18 -16.99 -3.36
C LYS A 173 -9.45 -16.22 -2.27
N MET A 174 -8.94 -16.95 -1.28
CA MET A 174 -8.17 -16.40 -0.17
C MET A 174 -6.68 -16.42 -0.48
N TYR A 175 -6.02 -15.31 -0.21
CA TYR A 175 -4.59 -15.13 -0.33
C TYR A 175 -4.01 -14.55 0.95
N SER A 176 -2.80 -14.93 1.31
CA SER A 176 -2.12 -14.39 2.47
C SER A 176 -0.61 -14.38 2.31
N ILE A 177 0.03 -13.61 3.18
CA ILE A 177 1.46 -13.64 3.43
C ILE A 177 1.67 -13.63 4.95
N ILE A 178 2.58 -14.46 5.46
CA ILE A 178 2.93 -14.52 6.87
C ILE A 178 4.31 -13.90 7.11
N ARG A 179 4.57 -13.47 8.35
CA ARG A 179 5.81 -12.78 8.71
C ARG A 179 7.08 -13.55 8.33
N SER A 180 7.07 -14.89 8.48
CA SER A 180 8.23 -15.73 8.13
C SER A 180 8.52 -15.80 6.63
N GLU A 181 7.55 -15.42 5.79
CA GLU A 181 7.67 -15.39 4.32
C GLU A 181 7.95 -13.99 3.78
N TYR A 182 7.97 -12.99 4.68
CA TYR A 182 8.16 -11.61 4.29
C TYR A 182 9.57 -11.38 3.72
N ASP A 183 9.63 -11.20 2.42
CA ASP A 183 10.86 -10.82 1.71
C ASP A 183 10.96 -9.30 1.60
N TYR A 184 11.75 -8.71 2.47
CA TYR A 184 12.00 -7.27 2.50
C TYR A 184 12.47 -6.71 1.17
N LYS A 185 13.29 -7.46 0.43
CA LYS A 185 13.84 -7.03 -0.84
C LYS A 185 12.75 -6.97 -1.92
N LEU A 186 11.91 -8.01 -1.99
CA LEU A 186 10.78 -8.07 -2.93
C LEU A 186 9.85 -6.86 -2.73
N PHE A 187 9.44 -6.60 -1.50
CA PHE A 187 8.56 -5.46 -1.21
C PHE A 187 9.21 -4.13 -1.53
N TYR A 188 10.50 -4.02 -1.26
CA TYR A 188 11.26 -2.82 -1.58
C TYR A 188 11.31 -2.59 -3.10
N ASP A 189 11.64 -3.62 -3.87
CA ASP A 189 11.72 -3.55 -5.33
C ASP A 189 10.35 -3.20 -5.96
N ILE A 190 9.23 -3.66 -5.37
CA ILE A 190 7.87 -3.32 -5.81
C ILE A 190 7.51 -1.85 -5.50
N ILE A 191 7.81 -1.37 -4.29
CA ILE A 191 7.45 0.00 -3.84
C ILE A 191 8.24 1.05 -4.62
N ASP A 192 9.47 0.73 -4.94
CA ASP A 192 10.45 1.62 -5.60
C ASP A 192 10.47 1.44 -7.13
N ASP A 193 9.39 0.94 -7.69
CA ASP A 193 9.14 0.38 -9.03
C ASP A 193 9.75 1.14 -10.22
N GLU A 194 10.80 1.91 -10.03
CA GLU A 194 11.64 2.39 -11.13
C GLU A 194 13.07 2.67 -10.67
N LYS A 195 14.01 2.09 -11.35
CA LYS A 195 15.43 2.38 -11.66
C LYS A 195 16.20 3.42 -10.81
N GLU A 196 15.57 4.13 -9.87
CA GLU A 196 16.17 5.18 -9.07
C GLU A 196 16.30 4.79 -7.60
N LYS A 197 17.46 4.25 -7.23
CA LYS A 197 17.77 3.94 -5.83
C LYS A 197 18.35 5.19 -5.16
N TYR A 198 17.65 5.67 -4.13
CA TYR A 198 18.11 6.76 -3.28
C TYR A 198 18.93 6.24 -2.10
N TYR A 199 19.97 6.95 -1.71
CA TYR A 199 20.85 6.60 -0.60
C TYR A 199 20.97 7.78 0.36
N VAL A 200 21.12 7.49 1.66
CA VAL A 200 21.31 8.51 2.69
C VAL A 200 22.61 8.27 3.42
N LYS A 201 23.41 9.32 3.55
CA LYS A 201 24.77 9.21 4.05
C LYS A 201 24.88 9.33 5.56
N ASP A 202 23.99 10.05 6.24
CA ASP A 202 24.07 10.25 7.69
C ASP A 202 22.74 10.36 8.44
N ASN A 203 22.79 10.09 9.76
CA ASN A 203 21.62 10.08 10.63
C ASN A 203 21.26 11.48 11.16
N ASP A 204 22.08 12.48 10.86
CA ASP A 204 21.88 13.83 11.39
C ASP A 204 21.01 14.67 10.46
N THR A 205 20.19 15.53 11.05
CA THR A 205 19.35 16.48 10.33
C THR A 205 20.19 17.67 9.87
N PRO A 206 20.03 18.13 8.60
CA PRO A 206 19.10 17.67 7.58
C PRO A 206 19.56 16.38 6.89
N MET A 207 18.62 15.51 6.53
CA MET A 207 18.91 14.30 5.76
C MET A 207 19.30 14.69 4.34
N VAL A 208 20.45 14.20 3.89
CA VAL A 208 20.95 14.41 2.54
C VAL A 208 20.70 13.16 1.71
N PHE A 209 20.07 13.32 0.56
CA PHE A 209 19.70 12.25 -0.34
C PHE A 209 20.70 12.14 -1.47
N TYR A 210 21.00 10.91 -1.86
CA TYR A 210 21.93 10.60 -2.96
C TYR A 210 21.27 9.65 -3.94
N LYS A 211 21.58 9.81 -5.21
CA LYS A 211 21.18 8.92 -6.30
C LYS A 211 22.42 8.43 -7.03
N TYR A 212 22.44 7.17 -7.47
CA TYR A 212 23.47 6.68 -8.39
C TYR A 212 23.12 7.13 -9.81
N VAL A 213 24.01 7.93 -10.41
CA VAL A 213 23.96 8.32 -11.83
C VAL A 213 25.32 7.91 -12.43
N ASP A 214 25.30 7.11 -13.47
CA ASP A 214 26.50 6.61 -14.18
C ASP A 214 27.60 6.01 -13.27
N GLY A 215 27.19 5.39 -12.17
CA GLY A 215 28.10 4.73 -11.23
C GLY A 215 28.62 5.64 -10.11
N GLU A 216 28.28 6.92 -10.09
CA GLU A 216 28.62 7.88 -9.04
C GLU A 216 27.42 8.23 -8.17
N LEU A 217 27.68 8.52 -6.86
CA LEU A 217 26.67 8.90 -5.90
C LEU A 217 26.51 10.42 -5.93
N ILE A 218 25.44 10.91 -6.55
CA ILE A 218 25.13 12.34 -6.68
C ILE A 218 24.14 12.76 -5.59
N GLU A 219 24.45 13.84 -4.90
CA GLU A 219 23.53 14.49 -3.97
C GLU A 219 22.36 15.11 -4.73
N ILE A 220 21.14 14.91 -4.22
CA ILE A 220 19.93 15.45 -4.82
C ILE A 220 19.10 16.19 -3.76
N ASP A 221 18.38 17.20 -4.20
CA ASP A 221 17.37 17.86 -3.37
C ASP A 221 16.32 16.85 -2.93
N THR A 222 15.87 16.98 -1.67
CA THR A 222 14.87 16.09 -1.06
C THR A 222 13.57 16.12 -1.88
N PRO A 223 13.28 15.12 -2.71
CA PRO A 223 12.08 15.16 -3.54
C PRO A 223 10.80 15.07 -2.70
N TYR A 224 10.87 14.44 -1.50
CA TYR A 224 9.75 14.23 -0.59
C TYR A 224 10.20 14.07 0.86
N LYS A 225 9.30 14.36 1.84
CA LYS A 225 9.56 14.15 3.28
C LYS A 225 9.56 12.66 3.62
N PHE A 226 10.68 11.98 3.51
CA PHE A 226 10.83 10.62 4.01
C PHE A 226 10.88 10.59 5.53
N LYS A 227 10.18 9.66 6.18
CA LYS A 227 10.25 9.47 7.64
C LYS A 227 11.55 8.76 8.06
N LYS A 228 12.05 9.10 9.25
CA LYS A 228 13.34 8.67 9.82
C LYS A 228 13.57 7.13 9.84
N SER A 229 12.53 6.33 10.03
CA SER A 229 12.62 4.87 10.09
C SER A 229 12.95 4.20 8.74
N TYR A 230 12.44 4.74 7.66
CA TYR A 230 12.69 4.27 6.29
C TYR A 230 14.17 4.44 5.91
N MET A 231 14.76 5.53 6.35
CA MET A 231 16.12 5.96 6.02
C MET A 231 17.23 5.20 6.76
N ILE A 232 16.97 4.75 7.99
CA ILE A 232 17.95 3.98 8.81
C ILE A 232 18.30 2.65 8.16
N ARG A 233 17.38 2.04 7.39
CA ARG A 233 17.60 0.74 6.73
C ARG A 233 18.41 0.84 5.44
N LEU A 234 18.26 1.92 4.67
CA LEU A 234 19.10 2.16 3.49
C LEU A 234 20.59 2.24 3.85
N LYS A 235 20.91 2.84 4.99
CA LYS A 235 22.28 2.93 5.51
C LYS A 235 22.90 1.55 5.78
N LYS A 236 22.16 0.59 6.35
CA LYS A 236 22.66 -0.78 6.59
C LYS A 236 22.99 -1.51 5.31
N LEU A 237 22.22 -1.31 4.25
CA LEU A 237 22.45 -1.94 2.93
C LEU A 237 23.66 -1.34 2.21
N SER A 238 23.89 -0.02 2.30
CA SER A 238 25.07 0.63 1.72
C SER A 238 26.38 0.20 2.39
N MET A 239 26.37 -0.06 3.69
CA MET A 239 27.55 -0.57 4.41
C MET A 239 27.88 -2.02 4.04
N LEU A 240 26.89 -2.86 3.76
CA LEU A 240 27.11 -4.24 3.30
C LEU A 240 27.72 -4.29 1.90
N GLY A 241 27.34 -3.39 1.01
CA GLY A 241 27.92 -3.24 -0.32
C GLY A 241 29.40 -2.83 -0.29
N LYS A 242 29.78 -1.92 0.62
CA LYS A 242 31.20 -1.49 0.79
C LYS A 242 32.12 -2.59 1.36
N LYS A 243 31.61 -3.41 2.30
CA LYS A 243 32.39 -4.54 2.82
C LYS A 243 32.68 -5.61 1.76
N ARG A 244 31.81 -5.80 0.77
CA ARG A 244 32.05 -6.73 -0.36
C ARG A 244 33.09 -6.20 -1.37
N LYS A 245 33.10 -4.89 -1.67
CA LYS A 245 34.10 -4.30 -2.57
C LYS A 245 35.52 -4.28 -1.99
N ASN A 246 35.66 -4.06 -0.69
CA ASN A 246 36.99 -4.07 -0.04
C ASN A 246 37.56 -5.48 0.16
N ARG A 247 36.75 -6.57 0.11
CA ARG A 247 37.26 -7.95 0.08
C ARG A 247 37.78 -8.39 -1.29
N LYS A 248 37.35 -7.76 -2.37
CA LYS A 248 37.85 -8.06 -3.75
C LYS A 248 39.10 -7.28 -4.13
N ARG A 249 39.60 -6.36 -3.29
CA ARG A 249 40.85 -5.61 -3.50
C ARG A 249 42.03 -6.10 -2.64
N LYS A 250 41.90 -7.24 -1.97
CA LYS A 250 42.97 -7.87 -1.17
C LYS A 250 43.18 -9.34 -1.60
N ILE A 251 43.21 -9.58 -2.88
CA ILE A 251 43.83 -10.80 -3.48
C ILE A 251 44.66 -10.32 -4.68
#